data_8f04f4898d2742c346ef66f7d469e2d1
#
_entry.id   8f04f4898d2742c346ef66f7d469e2d1
#
_cell.length_a   1.000
_cell.length_b   1.000
_cell.length_c   1.000
_cell.angle_alpha   90.00
_cell.angle_beta   90.00
_cell.angle_gamma   90.00
#
_symmetry.space_group_name_H-M   'P 1'
#
loop_
_entity.id
_entity.type
_entity.pdbx_description
1 polymer ?
#
loop_
_entity_poly.entity_id
_entity_poly.type
_entity_poly.pdbx_seq_one_letter_code
_entity_poly.pdbx_strand_id
1 'polypeptide(L)'
;EVKNFFLRPFCEGTLLIKQNKVESFFNIKINNDNSSLSFFDKSSFRYSENFSFGSDIIFKDIEKICSIKNGVIKDFLSSNFISKNNHSDDSDLLEKKYFSNKNYRKIKKKLILDIAQARIEEIIDIIIYDNINLNFLNKNNFKIYVTIQDKLINDNFGDLFKSYFSIKNNNDTSLIDNFNKEDLILNTANLLTYGWRKEALPIIQTKKSIITRVFK
;
A
#
# COMPACT_ATOMS: atom_id res chain seq x y z
N GLU A 1 28.61 -2.11 21.08
CA GLU A 1 27.54 -2.90 21.72
C GLU A 1 26.17 -2.27 21.44
N VAL A 2 25.22 -3.05 20.86
CA VAL A 2 23.86 -2.58 20.56
C VAL A 2 23.03 -2.79 21.83
N LYS A 3 22.47 -1.70 22.38
CA LYS A 3 21.70 -1.74 23.63
C LYS A 3 20.20 -1.89 23.41
N ASN A 4 19.66 -1.33 22.33
CA ASN A 4 18.23 -1.33 22.06
C ASN A 4 17.93 -1.46 20.57
N PHE A 5 16.78 -2.05 20.25
CA PHE A 5 16.24 -2.17 18.89
C PHE A 5 14.83 -1.61 18.85
N PHE A 6 14.51 -0.89 17.78
CA PHE A 6 13.15 -0.52 17.47
C PHE A 6 12.75 -1.07 16.10
N LEU A 7 11.53 -1.57 16.04
CA LEU A 7 10.94 -1.96 14.78
C LEU A 7 10.62 -0.70 13.95
N ARG A 8 11.09 -0.67 12.71
CA ARG A 8 10.82 0.46 11.82
C ARG A 8 9.34 0.79 11.68
N PRO A 9 8.40 -0.19 11.48
CA PRO A 9 6.97 0.09 11.45
C PRO A 9 6.45 0.77 12.72
N PHE A 10 7.01 0.43 13.89
CA PHE A 10 6.67 1.10 15.14
C PHE A 10 7.12 2.56 15.16
N CYS A 11 8.36 2.84 14.74
CA CYS A 11 8.87 4.22 14.66
C CYS A 11 8.08 5.08 13.68
N GLU A 12 7.73 4.54 12.50
CA GLU A 12 6.92 5.22 11.51
C GLU A 12 5.51 5.50 12.04
N GLY A 13 4.86 4.53 12.66
CA GLY A 13 3.53 4.71 13.23
C GLY A 13 3.49 5.70 14.38
N THR A 14 4.49 5.69 15.28
CA THR A 14 4.57 6.70 16.36
C THR A 14 4.81 8.10 15.82
N LEU A 15 5.52 8.25 14.70
CA LEU A 15 5.67 9.52 14.01
C LEU A 15 4.34 10.00 13.40
N LEU A 16 3.57 9.11 12.77
CA LEU A 16 2.23 9.42 12.25
C LEU A 16 1.29 9.89 13.36
N ILE A 17 1.31 9.21 14.52
CA ILE A 17 0.50 9.62 15.68
C ILE A 17 0.83 11.05 16.11
N LYS A 18 2.12 11.39 16.17
CA LYS A 18 2.56 12.74 16.55
C LYS A 18 2.17 13.80 15.55
N GLN A 19 2.37 13.51 14.25
CA GLN A 19 2.12 14.48 13.17
C GLN A 19 0.63 14.69 12.90
N ASN A 20 -0.16 13.60 12.91
CA ASN A 20 -1.56 13.63 12.46
C ASN A 20 -2.58 13.58 13.62
N LYS A 21 -2.11 13.43 14.87
CA LYS A 21 -2.97 13.29 16.06
C LYS A 21 -4.01 12.17 15.93
N VAL A 22 -3.62 11.07 15.28
CA VAL A 22 -4.45 9.88 15.04
C VAL A 22 -4.06 8.78 16.02
N GLU A 23 -5.05 8.04 16.53
CA GLU A 23 -4.79 6.99 17.53
C GLU A 23 -4.96 5.57 16.96
N SER A 24 -5.89 5.37 16.01
CA SER A 24 -6.18 4.06 15.44
C SER A 24 -6.17 4.15 13.91
N PHE A 25 -5.28 3.39 13.26
CA PHE A 25 -5.06 3.45 11.82
C PHE A 25 -4.26 2.26 11.29
N PHE A 26 -4.38 2.05 9.99
CA PHE A 26 -3.46 1.22 9.22
C PHE A 26 -2.40 2.08 8.56
N ASN A 27 -1.15 1.62 8.58
CA ASN A 27 -0.06 2.19 7.79
C ASN A 27 0.45 1.12 6.82
N ILE A 28 0.29 1.40 5.53
CA ILE A 28 0.61 0.47 4.43
C ILE A 28 1.73 1.07 3.62
N LYS A 29 2.74 0.26 3.33
CA LYS A 29 3.84 0.64 2.44
C LYS A 29 3.89 -0.35 1.28
N ILE A 30 3.88 0.19 0.08
CA ILE A 30 4.01 -0.55 -1.17
C ILE A 30 5.35 -0.16 -1.77
N ASN A 31 6.37 -1.00 -1.56
CA ASN A 31 7.67 -0.86 -2.18
C ASN A 31 7.63 -1.53 -3.57
N ASN A 32 8.77 -1.57 -4.26
CA ASN A 32 8.83 -2.16 -5.59
C ASN A 32 8.59 -3.68 -5.57
N ASP A 33 9.26 -4.40 -4.67
CA ASP A 33 9.29 -5.86 -4.58
C ASP A 33 8.55 -6.46 -3.39
N ASN A 34 8.23 -5.65 -2.40
CA ASN A 34 7.55 -6.08 -1.17
C ASN A 34 6.56 -5.02 -0.70
N SER A 35 5.62 -5.45 0.13
CA SER A 35 4.70 -4.54 0.81
C SER A 35 4.67 -4.84 2.30
N SER A 36 4.26 -3.88 3.11
CA SER A 36 4.10 -4.07 4.54
C SER A 36 2.85 -3.37 5.04
N LEU A 37 2.24 -3.99 6.03
CA LEU A 37 1.10 -3.46 6.77
C LEU A 37 1.48 -3.35 8.24
N SER A 38 1.12 -2.26 8.89
CA SER A 38 1.12 -2.15 10.34
C SER A 38 -0.19 -1.54 10.84
N PHE A 39 -0.64 -2.01 11.98
CA PHE A 39 -1.89 -1.56 12.60
C PHE A 39 -1.62 -1.02 14.00
N PHE A 40 -2.13 0.17 14.23
CA PHE A 40 -2.17 0.83 15.53
C PHE A 40 -3.61 0.95 16.01
N ASP A 41 -3.83 0.69 17.30
CA ASP A 41 -5.11 0.89 17.94
C ASP A 41 -4.92 1.62 19.27
N LYS A 42 -5.60 2.74 19.44
CA LYS A 42 -5.48 3.63 20.60
C LYS A 42 -4.02 3.96 20.91
N SER A 43 -3.27 4.29 19.87
CA SER A 43 -1.83 4.59 19.90
C SER A 43 -0.91 3.43 20.30
N SER A 44 -1.42 2.20 20.39
CA SER A 44 -0.63 0.99 20.66
C SER A 44 -0.36 0.25 19.35
N PHE A 45 0.88 -0.19 19.15
CA PHE A 45 1.24 -1.05 18.04
C PHE A 45 0.67 -2.45 18.25
N ARG A 46 -0.21 -2.90 17.36
CA ARG A 46 -0.96 -4.14 17.52
C ARG A 46 -0.53 -5.24 16.58
N TYR A 47 -0.17 -4.89 15.36
CA TYR A 47 0.07 -5.88 14.32
C TYR A 47 1.01 -5.34 13.26
N SER A 48 1.80 -6.23 12.68
CA SER A 48 2.59 -5.95 11.48
C SER A 48 2.76 -7.20 10.65
N GLU A 49 2.69 -7.05 9.33
CA GLU A 49 2.86 -8.12 8.36
C GLU A 49 3.63 -7.62 7.16
N ASN A 50 4.45 -8.51 6.58
CA ASN A 50 5.18 -8.24 5.35
C ASN A 50 4.71 -9.20 4.26
N PHE A 51 4.57 -8.68 3.05
CA PHE A 51 4.16 -9.40 1.85
C PHE A 51 5.33 -9.43 0.86
N SER A 52 5.52 -10.57 0.21
CA SER A 52 6.58 -10.78 -0.79
C SER A 52 6.19 -10.30 -2.20
N PHE A 53 5.36 -9.26 -2.28
CA PHE A 53 4.99 -8.57 -3.51
C PHE A 53 4.90 -7.07 -3.27
N GLY A 54 5.14 -6.29 -4.33
CA GLY A 54 5.06 -4.84 -4.33
C GLY A 54 4.56 -4.33 -5.67
N SER A 55 4.82 -3.06 -5.99
CA SER A 55 4.34 -2.41 -7.21
C SER A 55 4.89 -3.02 -8.50
N ASP A 56 6.04 -3.69 -8.48
CA ASP A 56 6.63 -4.34 -9.65
C ASP A 56 5.74 -5.42 -10.27
N ILE A 57 4.84 -6.02 -9.50
CA ILE A 57 3.91 -7.02 -10.02
C ILE A 57 2.96 -6.43 -11.05
N ILE A 58 2.60 -5.14 -10.95
CA ILE A 58 1.78 -4.43 -11.91
C ILE A 58 2.47 -4.38 -13.27
N PHE A 59 3.76 -4.00 -13.29
CA PHE A 59 4.55 -3.99 -14.52
C PHE A 59 4.72 -5.38 -15.12
N LYS A 60 4.96 -6.40 -14.29
CA LYS A 60 5.10 -7.80 -14.72
C LYS A 60 3.83 -8.33 -15.40
N ASP A 61 2.66 -7.98 -14.87
CA ASP A 61 1.40 -8.41 -15.47
C ASP A 61 1.12 -7.71 -16.80
N ILE A 62 1.35 -6.40 -16.86
CA ILE A 62 1.23 -5.67 -18.13
C ILE A 62 2.22 -6.25 -19.16
N GLU A 63 3.48 -6.51 -18.76
CA GLU A 63 4.49 -7.09 -19.63
C GLU A 63 4.06 -8.46 -20.16
N LYS A 64 3.54 -9.32 -19.29
CA LYS A 64 3.11 -10.67 -19.61
C LYS A 64 1.89 -10.69 -20.52
N ILE A 65 0.84 -9.94 -20.18
CA ILE A 65 -0.43 -9.95 -20.89
C ILE A 65 -0.32 -9.22 -22.25
N CYS A 66 0.31 -8.05 -22.26
CA CYS A 66 0.49 -7.28 -23.49
C CYS A 66 1.68 -7.75 -24.32
N SER A 67 2.52 -8.65 -23.80
CA SER A 67 3.77 -9.09 -24.43
C SER A 67 4.66 -7.92 -24.87
N ILE A 68 4.78 -6.88 -24.06
CA ILE A 68 5.63 -5.71 -24.26
C ILE A 68 6.71 -5.66 -23.18
N LYS A 69 7.83 -5.04 -23.48
CA LYS A 69 8.92 -4.92 -22.50
C LYS A 69 8.62 -3.81 -21.49
N ASN A 70 9.06 -4.00 -20.26
CA ASN A 70 8.89 -3.08 -19.15
C ASN A 70 9.31 -1.61 -19.50
N GLY A 71 10.38 -1.43 -20.29
CA GLY A 71 10.79 -0.10 -20.75
C GLY A 71 9.70 0.64 -21.53
N VAL A 72 8.93 -0.05 -22.39
CA VAL A 72 7.82 0.55 -23.15
C VAL A 72 6.72 1.01 -22.20
N ILE A 73 6.44 0.20 -21.17
CA ILE A 73 5.42 0.53 -20.17
C ILE A 73 5.84 1.77 -19.37
N LYS A 74 7.10 1.81 -18.92
CA LYS A 74 7.66 2.94 -18.17
C LYS A 74 7.68 4.23 -18.99
N ASP A 75 8.07 4.15 -20.27
CA ASP A 75 8.08 5.30 -21.18
C ASP A 75 6.65 5.83 -21.39
N PHE A 76 5.66 4.92 -21.54
CA PHE A 76 4.25 5.29 -21.64
C PHE A 76 3.75 5.98 -20.37
N LEU A 77 3.97 5.40 -19.20
CA LEU A 77 3.53 5.96 -17.92
C LEU A 77 4.24 7.28 -17.61
N SER A 78 5.52 7.43 -17.99
CA SER A 78 6.29 8.69 -17.80
C SER A 78 5.72 9.86 -18.60
N SER A 79 4.92 9.61 -19.65
CA SER A 79 4.23 10.66 -20.40
C SER A 79 3.05 11.28 -19.65
N ASN A 80 2.81 10.91 -18.38
CA ASN A 80 1.69 11.36 -17.54
C ASN A 80 0.33 11.17 -18.24
N PHE A 81 0.19 10.05 -18.92
CA PHE A 81 -0.98 9.79 -19.75
C PHE A 81 -2.28 9.76 -18.92
N ILE A 82 -2.24 9.15 -17.73
CA ILE A 82 -3.43 8.92 -16.90
C ILE A 82 -3.92 10.21 -16.26
N SER A 83 -3.00 11.07 -15.81
CA SER A 83 -3.36 12.36 -15.20
C SER A 83 -3.95 13.37 -16.20
N LYS A 84 -3.70 13.19 -17.51
CA LYS A 84 -4.15 14.10 -18.56
C LYS A 84 -5.43 13.67 -19.27
N ASN A 85 -5.77 12.38 -19.26
CA ASN A 85 -6.87 11.83 -20.03
C ASN A 85 -7.75 10.93 -19.16
N ASN A 86 -8.75 11.50 -18.52
CA ASN A 86 -9.79 10.74 -17.81
C ASN A 86 -10.70 9.91 -18.75
N HIS A 87 -10.54 10.04 -20.07
CA HIS A 87 -11.27 9.31 -21.09
C HIS A 87 -10.31 8.89 -22.22
N SER A 88 -9.67 7.72 -22.07
CA SER A 88 -9.08 7.08 -23.25
C SER A 88 -10.21 6.40 -24.03
N ASP A 89 -10.42 6.84 -25.27
CA ASP A 89 -11.30 6.13 -26.19
C ASP A 89 -10.86 4.67 -26.30
N ASP A 90 -11.82 3.75 -26.35
CA ASP A 90 -11.58 2.30 -26.47
C ASP A 90 -10.72 1.92 -27.69
N SER A 91 -10.57 2.83 -28.65
CA SER A 91 -9.76 2.67 -29.87
C SER A 91 -8.32 3.20 -29.74
N ASP A 92 -7.98 3.90 -28.64
CA ASP A 92 -6.69 4.57 -28.52
C ASP A 92 -5.53 3.57 -28.32
N LEU A 93 -4.61 3.54 -29.31
CA LEU A 93 -3.47 2.63 -29.33
C LEU A 93 -2.22 3.29 -28.79
N LEU A 94 -1.31 2.48 -28.24
CA LEU A 94 0.03 2.93 -27.92
C LEU A 94 0.74 3.48 -29.16
N GLU A 95 1.34 4.66 -29.03
CA GLU A 95 2.06 5.30 -30.12
C GLU A 95 3.38 4.58 -30.44
N LYS A 96 3.79 4.61 -31.71
CA LYS A 96 5.05 3.99 -32.16
C LYS A 96 6.28 4.53 -31.40
N LYS A 97 6.25 5.79 -30.96
CA LYS A 97 7.36 6.45 -30.24
C LYS A 97 7.78 5.71 -28.95
N TYR A 98 6.87 5.00 -28.28
CA TYR A 98 7.19 4.25 -27.07
C TYR A 98 7.94 2.94 -27.37
N PHE A 99 7.96 2.51 -28.63
CA PHE A 99 8.62 1.27 -29.09
C PHE A 99 10.05 1.51 -29.61
N SER A 100 10.74 2.56 -29.20
CA SER A 100 12.08 2.88 -29.63
C SER A 100 12.95 1.62 -29.72
N ASN A 101 13.45 1.28 -30.92
CA ASN A 101 14.25 0.09 -31.23
C ASN A 101 13.56 -1.28 -31.04
N LYS A 102 12.23 -1.36 -31.03
CA LYS A 102 11.47 -2.61 -30.91
C LYS A 102 10.35 -2.67 -31.95
N ASN A 103 9.92 -3.90 -32.28
CA ASN A 103 8.79 -4.09 -33.19
C ASN A 103 7.52 -3.47 -32.58
N TYR A 104 6.90 -2.56 -33.33
CA TYR A 104 5.64 -1.95 -32.94
C TYR A 104 4.52 -2.98 -32.86
N ARG A 105 3.73 -2.89 -31.78
CA ARG A 105 2.52 -3.70 -31.56
C ARG A 105 1.31 -2.78 -31.35
N LYS A 106 0.17 -3.18 -31.93
CA LYS A 106 -1.11 -2.50 -31.70
C LYS A 106 -1.69 -2.91 -30.35
N ILE A 107 -1.47 -2.12 -29.32
CA ILE A 107 -1.96 -2.38 -27.97
C ILE A 107 -2.86 -1.22 -27.56
N LYS A 108 -4.05 -1.52 -27.07
CA LYS A 108 -4.96 -0.50 -26.56
C LYS A 108 -4.42 0.05 -25.24
N LYS A 109 -4.39 1.37 -25.09
CA LYS A 109 -3.99 2.03 -23.85
C LYS A 109 -4.90 1.60 -22.69
N LYS A 110 -6.20 1.50 -22.94
CA LYS A 110 -7.18 1.03 -21.95
C LYS A 110 -6.84 -0.36 -21.40
N LEU A 111 -6.37 -1.30 -22.22
CA LEU A 111 -5.98 -2.63 -21.74
C LEU A 111 -4.89 -2.57 -20.68
N ILE A 112 -3.91 -1.66 -20.83
CA ILE A 112 -2.85 -1.46 -19.81
C ILE A 112 -3.44 -0.97 -18.51
N LEU A 113 -4.40 -0.03 -18.59
CA LEU A 113 -5.07 0.52 -17.41
C LEU A 113 -5.92 -0.54 -16.71
N ASP A 114 -6.68 -1.32 -17.45
CA ASP A 114 -7.55 -2.38 -16.92
C ASP A 114 -6.72 -3.46 -16.18
N ILE A 115 -5.55 -3.84 -16.76
CA ILE A 115 -4.62 -4.78 -16.11
C ILE A 115 -4.07 -4.20 -14.81
N ALA A 116 -3.62 -2.93 -14.86
CA ALA A 116 -3.09 -2.27 -13.67
C ALA A 116 -4.16 -2.16 -12.57
N GLN A 117 -5.37 -1.77 -12.94
CA GLN A 117 -6.50 -1.65 -12.04
C GLN A 117 -6.82 -2.99 -11.35
N ALA A 118 -6.98 -4.07 -12.12
CA ALA A 118 -7.27 -5.39 -11.57
C ALA A 118 -6.18 -5.86 -10.60
N ARG A 119 -4.90 -5.59 -10.90
CA ARG A 119 -3.80 -5.93 -10.01
C ARG A 119 -3.78 -5.09 -8.74
N ILE A 120 -4.11 -3.81 -8.83
CA ILE A 120 -4.21 -2.91 -7.67
C ILE A 120 -5.32 -3.38 -6.73
N GLU A 121 -6.49 -3.74 -7.27
CA GLU A 121 -7.59 -4.31 -6.48
C GLU A 121 -7.13 -5.55 -5.72
N GLU A 122 -6.47 -6.49 -6.39
CA GLU A 122 -5.98 -7.71 -5.78
C GLU A 122 -4.93 -7.44 -4.68
N ILE A 123 -3.99 -6.51 -4.92
CA ILE A 123 -3.01 -6.10 -3.92
C ILE A 123 -3.71 -5.60 -2.65
N ILE A 124 -4.73 -4.76 -2.80
CA ILE A 124 -5.48 -4.18 -1.69
C ILE A 124 -6.27 -5.26 -0.94
N ASP A 125 -6.89 -6.18 -1.67
CA ASP A 125 -7.64 -7.29 -1.08
C ASP A 125 -6.73 -8.18 -0.23
N ILE A 126 -5.58 -8.59 -0.76
CA ILE A 126 -4.63 -9.42 -0.02
C ILE A 126 -4.08 -8.70 1.21
N ILE A 127 -3.78 -7.40 1.11
CA ILE A 127 -3.20 -6.65 2.23
C ILE A 127 -4.22 -6.43 3.35
N ILE A 128 -5.47 -6.09 3.05
CA ILE A 128 -6.47 -5.72 4.06
C ILE A 128 -7.71 -6.63 4.02
N TYR A 129 -8.45 -6.64 2.90
CA TYR A 129 -9.85 -7.09 2.93
C TYR A 129 -9.97 -8.60 3.07
N ASP A 130 -9.17 -9.35 2.34
CA ASP A 130 -9.12 -10.82 2.38
C ASP A 130 -8.02 -11.34 3.31
N ASN A 131 -7.31 -10.43 4.00
CA ASN A 131 -6.28 -10.82 4.95
C ASN A 131 -6.90 -11.56 6.14
N ILE A 132 -6.64 -12.87 6.20
CA ILE A 132 -7.16 -13.77 7.23
C ILE A 132 -6.66 -13.41 8.63
N ASN A 133 -5.46 -12.84 8.72
CA ASN A 133 -4.86 -12.44 9.99
C ASN A 133 -5.55 -11.19 10.59
N LEU A 134 -6.37 -10.49 9.80
CA LEU A 134 -7.14 -9.33 10.24
C LEU A 134 -8.64 -9.63 10.45
N ASN A 135 -9.07 -10.88 10.33
CA ASN A 135 -10.49 -11.25 10.44
C ASN A 135 -11.12 -10.99 11.82
N PHE A 136 -10.29 -10.79 12.85
CA PHE A 136 -10.76 -10.44 14.19
C PHE A 136 -11.03 -8.93 14.34
N LEU A 137 -10.60 -8.10 13.40
CA LEU A 137 -10.82 -6.65 13.41
C LEU A 137 -12.07 -6.30 12.61
N ASN A 138 -12.87 -5.40 13.15
CA ASN A 138 -13.81 -4.66 12.33
C ASN A 138 -12.99 -3.64 11.51
N LYS A 139 -12.77 -3.91 10.23
CA LYS A 139 -11.90 -3.11 9.35
C LYS A 139 -12.53 -1.77 8.93
N ASN A 140 -13.76 -1.49 9.35
CA ASN A 140 -14.51 -0.30 8.97
C ASN A 140 -14.10 0.91 9.81
N ASN A 141 -14.15 2.09 9.20
CA ASN A 141 -13.93 3.38 9.86
C ASN A 141 -12.52 3.61 10.44
N PHE A 142 -11.53 2.87 10.00
CA PHE A 142 -10.14 3.19 10.32
C PHE A 142 -9.55 4.14 9.28
N LYS A 143 -8.66 5.01 9.73
CA LYS A 143 -7.83 5.78 8.82
C LYS A 143 -6.76 4.88 8.22
N ILE A 144 -6.51 5.03 6.91
CA ILE A 144 -5.48 4.29 6.19
C ILE A 144 -4.48 5.28 5.64
N TYR A 145 -3.22 5.11 6.01
CA TYR A 145 -2.09 5.82 5.40
C TYR A 145 -1.39 4.88 4.43
N VAL A 146 -1.22 5.34 3.19
CA VAL A 146 -0.59 4.55 2.13
C VAL A 146 0.62 5.31 1.59
N THR A 147 1.76 4.63 1.58
CA THR A 147 2.99 5.10 0.93
C THR A 147 3.30 4.20 -0.25
N ILE A 148 3.47 4.76 -1.45
CA ILE A 148 3.87 4.04 -2.65
C ILE A 148 5.26 4.51 -3.03
N GLN A 149 6.25 3.59 -3.01
CA GLN A 149 7.64 3.95 -3.25
C GLN A 149 7.93 4.25 -4.71
N ASP A 150 7.35 3.47 -5.63
CA ASP A 150 7.52 3.68 -7.07
C ASP A 150 6.79 4.96 -7.51
N LYS A 151 7.56 5.95 -7.94
CA LYS A 151 7.02 7.24 -8.34
C LYS A 151 6.09 7.14 -9.56
N LEU A 152 6.41 6.29 -10.56
CA LEU A 152 5.57 6.13 -11.74
C LEU A 152 4.21 5.52 -11.37
N ILE A 153 4.21 4.55 -10.46
CA ILE A 153 2.97 3.96 -9.96
C ILE A 153 2.19 4.96 -9.12
N ASN A 154 2.86 5.70 -8.23
CA ASN A 154 2.21 6.71 -7.42
C ASN A 154 1.57 7.82 -8.27
N ASP A 155 2.31 8.38 -9.23
CA ASP A 155 1.85 9.49 -10.07
C ASP A 155 0.70 9.08 -11.02
N ASN A 156 0.66 7.82 -11.48
CA ASN A 156 -0.35 7.34 -12.42
C ASN A 156 -1.53 6.61 -11.74
N PHE A 157 -1.30 5.94 -10.64
CA PHE A 157 -2.29 5.06 -10.02
C PHE A 157 -2.55 5.34 -8.53
N GLY A 158 -1.91 6.37 -7.95
CA GLY A 158 -2.09 6.70 -6.54
C GLY A 158 -3.55 6.93 -6.16
N ASP A 159 -4.30 7.66 -6.99
CA ASP A 159 -5.74 7.89 -6.76
C ASP A 159 -6.57 6.61 -6.85
N LEU A 160 -6.18 5.64 -7.69
CA LEU A 160 -6.83 4.33 -7.72
C LEU A 160 -6.58 3.57 -6.42
N PHE A 161 -5.35 3.50 -5.93
CA PHE A 161 -5.06 2.92 -4.62
C PHE A 161 -5.90 3.57 -3.52
N LYS A 162 -5.93 4.91 -3.48
CA LYS A 162 -6.72 5.65 -2.51
C LYS A 162 -8.21 5.31 -2.60
N SER A 163 -8.79 5.30 -3.80
CA SER A 163 -10.21 5.02 -4.01
C SER A 163 -10.58 3.61 -3.57
N TYR A 164 -9.81 2.61 -3.95
CA TYR A 164 -10.10 1.21 -3.60
C TYR A 164 -9.97 0.93 -2.11
N PHE A 165 -8.97 1.50 -1.43
CA PHE A 165 -8.90 1.42 0.03
C PHE A 165 -10.08 2.08 0.72
N SER A 166 -10.66 3.14 0.12
CA SER A 166 -11.79 3.87 0.70
C SER A 166 -13.14 3.20 0.46
N ILE A 167 -13.36 2.65 -0.75
CA ILE A 167 -14.70 2.22 -1.20
C ILE A 167 -15.22 1.02 -0.40
N LYS A 168 -14.39 0.00 -0.17
CA LYS A 168 -14.87 -1.28 0.38
C LYS A 168 -15.41 -1.19 1.81
N ASN A 169 -14.89 -0.28 2.65
CA ASN A 169 -15.25 -0.20 4.06
C ASN A 169 -15.42 1.23 4.58
N ASN A 170 -15.67 2.17 3.72
CA ASN A 170 -15.85 3.58 4.09
C ASN A 170 -14.67 4.15 4.92
N ASN A 171 -13.44 3.72 4.60
CA ASN A 171 -12.24 4.12 5.29
C ASN A 171 -11.70 5.46 4.74
N ASP A 172 -11.29 6.36 5.63
CA ASP A 172 -10.58 7.58 5.22
C ASP A 172 -9.13 7.21 4.84
N THR A 173 -8.80 7.32 3.55
CA THR A 173 -7.49 6.96 3.02
C THR A 173 -6.70 8.19 2.60
N SER A 174 -5.46 8.27 3.06
CA SER A 174 -4.53 9.33 2.71
C SER A 174 -3.25 8.74 2.09
N LEU A 175 -2.89 9.22 0.90
CA LEU A 175 -1.55 8.99 0.37
C LEU A 175 -0.57 9.89 1.11
N ILE A 176 0.54 9.32 1.52
CA ILE A 176 1.61 10.05 2.19
C ILE A 176 2.95 9.77 1.51
N ASP A 177 3.82 10.76 1.53
CA ASP A 177 5.19 10.61 1.05
C ASP A 177 6.00 9.69 1.97
N ASN A 178 7.15 9.24 1.47
CA ASN A 178 8.10 8.52 2.29
C ASN A 178 8.54 9.40 3.47
N PHE A 179 8.61 8.77 4.65
CA PHE A 179 9.08 9.48 5.85
C PHE A 179 10.48 10.04 5.66
N ASN A 180 10.66 11.28 6.07
CA ASN A 180 12.00 11.87 6.11
C ASN A 180 12.88 11.08 7.08
N LYS A 181 14.10 10.77 6.66
CA LYS A 181 15.06 10.01 7.48
C LYS A 181 15.42 10.75 8.77
N GLU A 182 15.55 12.07 8.71
CA GLU A 182 15.88 12.90 9.87
C GLU A 182 14.76 12.85 10.92
N ASP A 183 13.50 12.98 10.48
CA ASP A 183 12.34 12.89 11.37
C ASP A 183 12.23 11.52 12.03
N LEU A 184 12.50 10.44 11.30
CA LEU A 184 12.52 9.10 11.85
C LEU A 184 13.64 8.91 12.88
N ILE A 185 14.85 9.40 12.60
CA ILE A 185 15.99 9.34 13.53
C ILE A 185 15.66 10.12 14.81
N LEU A 186 15.16 11.35 14.67
CA LEU A 186 14.79 12.19 15.81
C LEU A 186 13.66 11.53 16.63
N ASN A 187 12.64 10.99 15.96
CA ASN A 187 11.57 10.27 16.63
C ASN A 187 12.10 9.05 17.38
N THR A 188 12.99 8.28 16.77
CA THR A 188 13.61 7.09 17.42
C THR A 188 14.47 7.50 18.62
N ALA A 189 15.24 8.58 18.53
CA ALA A 189 16.00 9.11 19.65
C ALA A 189 15.09 9.54 20.81
N ASN A 190 13.97 10.19 20.50
CA ASN A 190 12.98 10.56 21.52
C ASN A 190 12.33 9.32 22.17
N LEU A 191 12.05 8.27 21.41
CA LEU A 191 11.54 7.01 21.94
C LEU A 191 12.55 6.32 22.85
N LEU A 192 13.85 6.38 22.54
CA LEU A 192 14.91 5.86 23.39
C LEU A 192 15.02 6.62 24.72
N THR A 193 14.84 7.93 24.68
CA THR A 193 15.03 8.79 25.84
C THR A 193 13.82 8.81 26.78
N TYR A 194 12.63 8.90 26.22
CA TYR A 194 11.39 9.15 26.96
C TYR A 194 10.41 7.97 26.96
N GLY A 195 10.69 6.93 26.18
CA GLY A 195 9.78 5.81 25.98
C GLY A 195 8.54 6.17 25.15
N TRP A 196 7.61 5.26 25.11
CA TRP A 196 6.30 5.43 24.49
C TRP A 196 5.20 5.29 25.53
N ARG A 197 4.17 6.16 25.45
CA ARG A 197 3.12 6.22 26.48
C ARG A 197 2.28 4.96 26.60
N LYS A 198 2.18 4.19 25.53
CA LYS A 198 1.40 2.95 25.47
C LYS A 198 2.30 1.83 24.98
N GLU A 199 2.36 0.77 25.73
CA GLU A 199 3.11 -0.43 25.38
C GLU A 199 2.52 -1.07 24.13
N ALA A 200 3.35 -1.77 23.34
CA ALA A 200 2.90 -2.64 22.26
C ALA A 200 2.24 -3.86 22.91
N LEU A 201 0.93 -3.88 22.92
CA LEU A 201 0.18 -5.03 23.43
C LEU A 201 -0.14 -5.99 22.29
N PRO A 202 0.19 -7.29 22.43
CA PRO A 202 -0.17 -8.28 21.42
C PRO A 202 -1.70 -8.39 21.30
N ILE A 203 -2.18 -8.67 20.11
CA ILE A 203 -3.58 -8.99 19.90
C ILE A 203 -3.80 -10.40 20.43
N ILE A 204 -4.53 -10.50 21.53
CA ILE A 204 -4.97 -11.81 22.05
C ILE A 204 -6.17 -12.23 21.20
N GLN A 205 -5.96 -13.18 20.30
CA GLN A 205 -7.07 -13.91 19.70
C GLN A 205 -7.71 -14.75 20.80
N THR A 206 -8.83 -14.31 21.32
CA THR A 206 -9.66 -15.16 22.17
C THR A 206 -10.19 -16.31 21.29
N LYS A 207 -9.52 -17.46 21.32
CA LYS A 207 -10.10 -18.68 20.80
C LYS A 207 -11.40 -18.88 21.59
N LYS A 208 -12.54 -18.67 20.93
CA LYS A 208 -13.84 -19.06 21.53
C LYS A 208 -13.71 -20.54 21.83
N SER A 209 -13.71 -20.86 23.12
CA SER A 209 -13.70 -22.24 23.59
C SER A 209 -14.84 -23.01 22.89
N ILE A 210 -14.58 -24.26 22.51
CA ILE A 210 -15.59 -25.17 21.92
C ILE A 210 -16.82 -25.26 22.85
N ILE A 211 -16.61 -25.14 24.14
CA ILE A 211 -17.66 -25.17 25.17
C ILE A 211 -18.65 -23.98 25.01
N THR A 212 -18.21 -22.81 24.62
CA THR A 212 -19.12 -21.66 24.38
C THR A 212 -19.93 -21.76 23.08
N ARG A 213 -19.64 -22.75 22.20
CA ARG A 213 -20.42 -23.03 21.00
C ARG A 213 -21.57 -24.02 21.23
N VAL A 214 -21.49 -24.84 22.31
CA VAL A 214 -22.46 -25.90 22.59
C VAL A 214 -23.60 -25.42 23.48
N PHE A 215 -23.42 -24.31 24.20
CA PHE A 215 -24.41 -23.76 25.15
C PHE A 215 -24.99 -22.41 24.71
N LYS A 216 -25.27 -22.26 23.41
CA LYS A 216 -26.10 -21.16 22.90
C LYS A 216 -27.30 -21.71 22.20
#